data_5ed4eb43a43a721f1b845dc5c5e437ae
#
_entry.id   5ed4eb43a43a721f1b845dc5c5e437ae
#
_cell.length_a   1.000
_cell.length_b   1.000
_cell.length_c   1.000
_cell.angle_alpha   90.00
_cell.angle_beta   90.00
_cell.angle_gamma   90.00
#
_symmetry.space_group_name_H-M   'P 1'
#
loop_
_entity.id
_entity.type
_entity.pdbx_description
1 polymer ?
#
loop_
_entity_poly.entity_id
_entity_poly.type
_entity_poly.pdbx_seq_one_letter_code
_entity_poly.pdbx_strand_id
1 'polypeptide(L)'
;MPPHRPDTADRPQDAPYAGLTPEVVLDALDAVGLRGDGRLIQLNSYENRVFQVFLEDARVVVAKFYRPARWSDAQILEEHAFAAELEEHEVPLAAPWPLSVDARSLHAERLTSLGTTLASFATDAGAYRFAVTERKAGRAPEVENPEVLEWIGRFIGRIHAVGAAGRFAHRLTLSPASLGHEPRGWLLAHDIVPPDALPAWRGMVDAALERVDAAFAQAGALRTLRLHGDCHLGNILWTAAGPHFVDLDDALTGPAVQDLWMLLSGNRAERQRQLGAVLDGYEQFMDFDRRELALIEPLRTLRIVHHSAWIARRWKDPAFPIAFPWFESPAYWTEQATRLRDQLEAMDEAPLIA
;
A
#
# COMPACT_ATOMS: atom_id res chain seq x y z
N MET A 1 -12.24 55.16 6.89
CA MET A 1 -11.62 53.86 6.78
C MET A 1 -12.73 52.81 6.78
N PRO A 2 -12.97 52.08 5.69
CA PRO A 2 -13.90 50.99 5.69
C PRO A 2 -13.29 49.78 6.41
N PRO A 3 -14.09 48.91 7.07
CA PRO A 3 -13.60 47.76 7.81
C PRO A 3 -13.02 46.71 6.85
N HIS A 4 -11.83 46.24 7.18
CA HIS A 4 -11.19 45.10 6.54
C HIS A 4 -12.12 43.88 6.56
N ARG A 5 -12.54 43.44 5.38
CA ARG A 5 -13.13 42.12 5.22
C ARG A 5 -12.01 41.10 5.48
N PRO A 6 -12.21 40.09 6.31
CA PRO A 6 -11.26 38.98 6.41
C PRO A 6 -11.19 38.27 5.07
N ASP A 7 -9.98 38.08 4.63
CA ASP A 7 -9.60 37.39 3.40
C ASP A 7 -10.19 35.99 3.39
N THR A 8 -10.94 35.65 2.34
CA THR A 8 -11.62 34.35 2.16
C THR A 8 -10.64 33.26 1.68
N ALA A 9 -9.37 33.36 2.07
CA ALA A 9 -8.28 32.54 1.55
C ALA A 9 -7.91 31.31 2.40
N ASP A 10 -8.64 31.03 3.48
CA ASP A 10 -8.34 29.84 4.32
C ASP A 10 -9.57 28.92 4.44
N ARG A 11 -10.08 28.46 3.30
CA ARG A 11 -10.93 27.27 3.32
C ARG A 11 -9.99 26.04 3.29
N PRO A 12 -10.28 24.98 4.10
CA PRO A 12 -9.50 23.75 4.09
C PRO A 12 -9.74 22.95 2.80
N GLN A 13 -9.37 23.52 1.64
CA GLN A 13 -9.34 22.79 0.35
C GLN A 13 -8.21 21.75 0.32
N ASP A 14 -7.34 21.71 1.33
CA ASP A 14 -6.19 20.81 1.42
C ASP A 14 -6.46 19.50 2.17
N ALA A 15 -7.65 19.30 2.77
CA ALA A 15 -8.02 18.04 3.40
C ALA A 15 -8.76 17.15 2.39
N PRO A 16 -8.13 16.09 1.84
CA PRO A 16 -8.67 15.33 0.71
C PRO A 16 -10.01 14.65 1.01
N TYR A 17 -10.39 14.53 2.28
CA TYR A 17 -11.60 13.87 2.74
C TYR A 17 -12.52 14.79 3.58
N ALA A 18 -12.39 16.11 3.50
CA ALA A 18 -13.16 17.04 4.32
C ALA A 18 -14.68 16.89 4.18
N GLY A 19 -15.15 16.47 3.00
CA GLY A 19 -16.57 16.24 2.75
C GLY A 19 -17.03 14.78 2.89
N LEU A 20 -16.13 13.86 3.28
CA LEU A 20 -16.47 12.43 3.44
C LEU A 20 -16.95 12.16 4.87
N THR A 21 -18.20 12.54 5.15
CA THR A 21 -18.85 12.28 6.44
C THR A 21 -19.43 10.86 6.51
N PRO A 22 -19.78 10.34 7.71
CA PRO A 22 -20.48 9.07 7.84
C PRO A 22 -21.76 8.99 7.00
N GLU A 23 -22.52 10.07 6.91
CA GLU A 23 -23.75 10.14 6.10
C GLU A 23 -23.42 9.98 4.61
N VAL A 24 -22.38 10.65 4.12
CA VAL A 24 -21.91 10.53 2.71
C VAL A 24 -21.49 9.10 2.40
N VAL A 25 -20.85 8.39 3.35
CA VAL A 25 -20.51 6.98 3.19
C VAL A 25 -21.77 6.12 3.04
N LEU A 26 -22.76 6.32 3.89
CA LEU A 26 -24.03 5.58 3.83
C LEU A 26 -24.84 5.91 2.56
N ASP A 27 -24.91 7.19 2.17
CA ASP A 27 -25.58 7.64 0.94
C ASP A 27 -24.92 7.02 -0.32
N ALA A 28 -23.59 6.96 -0.35
CA ALA A 28 -22.86 6.34 -1.46
C ALA A 28 -23.14 4.84 -1.58
N LEU A 29 -23.26 4.14 -0.46
CA LEU A 29 -23.63 2.73 -0.43
C LEU A 29 -25.10 2.51 -0.80
N ASP A 30 -26.01 3.35 -0.31
CA ASP A 30 -27.43 3.30 -0.69
C ASP A 30 -27.60 3.51 -2.21
N ALA A 31 -26.82 4.41 -2.80
CA ALA A 31 -26.84 4.66 -4.26
C ALA A 31 -26.48 3.44 -5.10
N VAL A 32 -25.79 2.45 -4.54
CA VAL A 32 -25.47 1.15 -5.17
C VAL A 32 -26.31 -0.01 -4.61
N GLY A 33 -27.39 0.30 -3.86
CA GLY A 33 -28.31 -0.70 -3.31
C GLY A 33 -27.82 -1.44 -2.07
N LEU A 34 -26.78 -0.94 -1.42
CA LEU A 34 -26.22 -1.47 -0.18
C LEU A 34 -26.70 -0.62 1.01
N ARG A 35 -27.86 -0.97 1.55
CA ARG A 35 -28.48 -0.19 2.62
C ARG A 35 -27.82 -0.44 3.96
N GLY A 36 -27.15 0.59 4.50
CA GLY A 36 -26.58 0.56 5.84
C GLY A 36 -27.64 0.67 6.93
N ASP A 37 -27.44 -0.05 8.05
CA ASP A 37 -28.32 0.02 9.23
C ASP A 37 -27.97 1.21 10.16
N GLY A 38 -27.07 2.10 9.73
CA GLY A 38 -26.59 3.27 10.47
C GLY A 38 -25.29 3.02 11.24
N ARG A 39 -24.84 1.77 11.38
CA ARG A 39 -23.59 1.43 12.04
C ARG A 39 -22.45 1.37 11.03
N LEU A 40 -21.41 2.19 11.27
CA LEU A 40 -20.17 2.11 10.54
C LEU A 40 -18.98 2.34 11.48
N ILE A 41 -17.85 1.73 11.14
CA ILE A 41 -16.60 1.84 11.89
C ILE A 41 -15.52 2.21 10.90
N GLN A 42 -14.86 3.34 11.09
CA GLN A 42 -13.66 3.67 10.31
C GLN A 42 -12.52 2.72 10.70
N LEU A 43 -11.97 2.02 9.72
CA LEU A 43 -10.83 1.15 9.89
C LEU A 43 -9.52 1.96 9.79
N ASN A 44 -8.46 1.41 10.39
CA ASN A 44 -7.16 2.05 10.38
C ASN A 44 -6.55 2.03 8.97
N SER A 45 -6.46 3.19 8.35
CA SER A 45 -5.84 3.39 7.03
C SER A 45 -5.42 4.85 6.90
N TYR A 46 -4.16 5.08 6.52
CA TYR A 46 -3.63 6.42 6.34
C TYR A 46 -3.86 6.96 4.93
N GLU A 47 -3.79 6.10 3.94
CA GLU A 47 -3.86 6.50 2.54
C GLU A 47 -5.30 6.75 2.10
N ASN A 48 -6.15 5.77 2.27
CA ASN A 48 -7.56 5.82 1.91
C ASN A 48 -8.43 6.06 3.16
N ARG A 49 -9.73 6.23 2.96
CA ARG A 49 -10.69 6.11 4.06
C ARG A 49 -11.44 4.80 3.88
N VAL A 50 -11.31 3.93 4.85
CA VAL A 50 -11.86 2.57 4.82
C VAL A 50 -12.86 2.43 5.95
N PHE A 51 -14.06 1.98 5.62
CA PHE A 51 -15.16 1.83 6.58
C PHE A 51 -15.70 0.41 6.55
N GLN A 52 -15.81 -0.20 7.73
CA GLN A 52 -16.67 -1.36 7.90
C GLN A 52 -18.09 -0.86 8.10
N VAL A 53 -19.02 -1.32 7.27
CA VAL A 53 -20.42 -0.91 7.30
C VAL A 53 -21.32 -2.11 7.51
N PHE A 54 -22.27 -2.00 8.42
CA PHE A 54 -23.27 -3.02 8.71
C PHE A 54 -24.53 -2.75 7.87
N LEU A 55 -24.99 -3.74 7.13
CA LEU A 55 -26.14 -3.60 6.24
C LEU A 55 -27.43 -4.10 6.93
N GLU A 56 -28.58 -3.61 6.46
CA GLU A 56 -29.91 -4.01 6.95
C GLU A 56 -30.19 -5.51 6.77
N ASP A 57 -29.56 -6.16 5.77
CA ASP A 57 -29.66 -7.60 5.50
C ASP A 57 -28.68 -8.45 6.31
N ALA A 58 -28.10 -7.90 7.37
CA ALA A 58 -27.13 -8.52 8.27
C ALA A 58 -25.73 -8.81 7.66
N ARG A 59 -25.49 -8.46 6.40
CA ARG A 59 -24.13 -8.51 5.82
C ARG A 59 -23.26 -7.40 6.41
N VAL A 60 -21.96 -7.62 6.41
CA VAL A 60 -20.97 -6.61 6.77
C VAL A 60 -20.02 -6.43 5.59
N VAL A 61 -19.85 -5.21 5.14
CA VAL A 61 -19.01 -4.87 4.00
C VAL A 61 -17.88 -3.92 4.41
N VAL A 62 -16.86 -3.85 3.58
CA VAL A 62 -15.81 -2.82 3.67
C VAL A 62 -15.95 -1.89 2.47
N ALA A 63 -16.18 -0.62 2.75
CA ALA A 63 -16.20 0.44 1.74
C ALA A 63 -14.87 1.19 1.78
N LYS A 64 -14.12 1.16 0.69
CA LYS A 64 -12.83 1.85 0.51
C LYS A 64 -13.03 3.07 -0.36
N PHE A 65 -12.80 4.25 0.20
CA PHE A 65 -12.81 5.52 -0.51
C PHE A 65 -11.37 5.91 -0.84
N TYR A 66 -11.08 5.99 -2.13
CA TYR A 66 -9.74 6.23 -2.65
C TYR A 66 -9.30 7.67 -2.45
N ARG A 67 -8.03 7.86 -2.07
CA ARG A 67 -7.43 9.20 -2.00
C ARG A 67 -7.52 9.90 -3.35
N PRO A 68 -8.08 11.12 -3.39
CA PRO A 68 -8.06 11.94 -4.60
C PRO A 68 -6.65 12.11 -5.16
N ALA A 69 -6.51 12.03 -6.48
CA ALA A 69 -5.27 12.24 -7.23
C ALA A 69 -4.09 11.26 -6.95
N ARG A 70 -4.26 10.22 -6.11
CA ARG A 70 -3.22 9.21 -5.95
C ARG A 70 -3.12 8.28 -7.16
N TRP A 71 -4.20 7.63 -7.49
CA TRP A 71 -4.30 6.70 -8.62
C TRP A 71 -5.31 7.21 -9.65
N SER A 72 -5.08 6.96 -10.92
CA SER A 72 -6.11 7.12 -11.96
C SER A 72 -7.15 6.00 -11.85
N ASP A 73 -8.31 6.19 -12.49
CA ASP A 73 -9.36 5.16 -12.53
C ASP A 73 -8.86 3.88 -13.20
N ALA A 74 -8.04 4.01 -14.26
CA ALA A 74 -7.43 2.87 -14.93
C ALA A 74 -6.50 2.07 -13.99
N GLN A 75 -5.73 2.74 -13.15
CA GLN A 75 -4.86 2.08 -12.18
C GLN A 75 -5.66 1.36 -11.08
N ILE A 76 -6.76 1.95 -10.60
CA ILE A 76 -7.64 1.31 -9.61
C ILE A 76 -8.34 0.09 -10.24
N LEU A 77 -8.90 0.23 -11.43
CA LEU A 77 -9.58 -0.87 -12.11
C LEU A 77 -8.63 -2.03 -12.47
N GLU A 78 -7.38 -1.72 -12.74
CA GLU A 78 -6.36 -2.75 -13.00
C GLU A 78 -5.99 -3.54 -11.73
N GLU A 79 -5.97 -2.88 -10.55
CA GLU A 79 -5.85 -3.56 -9.25
C GLU A 79 -7.07 -4.43 -8.99
N HIS A 80 -8.30 -3.92 -9.23
CA HIS A 80 -9.53 -4.68 -9.05
C HIS A 80 -9.60 -5.91 -9.95
N ALA A 81 -9.16 -5.78 -11.21
CA ALA A 81 -9.08 -6.91 -12.14
C ALA A 81 -8.09 -7.97 -11.64
N PHE A 82 -6.94 -7.55 -11.11
CA PHE A 82 -5.97 -8.47 -10.54
C PHE A 82 -6.52 -9.17 -9.28
N ALA A 83 -7.24 -8.44 -8.40
CA ALA A 83 -7.90 -9.02 -7.25
C ALA A 83 -8.96 -10.07 -7.65
N ALA A 84 -9.77 -9.77 -8.67
CA ALA A 84 -10.76 -10.72 -9.17
C ALA A 84 -10.11 -11.99 -9.77
N GLU A 85 -9.03 -11.83 -10.54
CA GLU A 85 -8.25 -12.94 -11.10
C GLU A 85 -7.64 -13.81 -9.99
N LEU A 86 -7.13 -13.20 -8.92
CA LEU A 86 -6.63 -13.92 -7.75
C LEU A 86 -7.72 -14.71 -7.02
N GLU A 87 -8.91 -14.12 -6.85
CA GLU A 87 -10.07 -14.78 -6.23
C GLU A 87 -10.56 -15.96 -7.09
N GLU A 88 -10.61 -15.83 -8.42
CA GLU A 88 -10.93 -16.92 -9.36
C GLU A 88 -9.93 -18.09 -9.26
N HIS A 89 -8.68 -17.79 -8.91
CA HIS A 89 -7.65 -18.81 -8.65
C HIS A 89 -7.58 -19.25 -7.17
N GLU A 90 -8.65 -19.00 -6.42
CA GLU A 90 -8.79 -19.41 -5.01
C GLU A 90 -7.68 -18.90 -4.09
N VAL A 91 -7.09 -17.71 -4.40
CA VAL A 91 -6.26 -17.00 -3.44
C VAL A 91 -7.16 -16.35 -2.41
N PRO A 92 -6.90 -16.51 -1.10
CA PRO A 92 -7.78 -16.01 -0.04
C PRO A 92 -7.65 -14.50 0.12
N LEU A 93 -8.42 -13.77 -0.62
CA LEU A 93 -8.60 -12.31 -0.55
C LEU A 93 -10.08 -11.94 -0.80
N ALA A 94 -10.43 -10.67 -0.72
CA ALA A 94 -11.76 -10.20 -1.07
C ALA A 94 -11.66 -9.21 -2.25
N ALA A 95 -12.05 -9.67 -3.44
CA ALA A 95 -12.13 -8.81 -4.61
C ALA A 95 -13.28 -7.80 -4.48
N PRO A 96 -13.15 -6.60 -5.08
CA PRO A 96 -14.21 -5.61 -5.11
C PRO A 96 -15.45 -6.11 -5.86
N TRP A 97 -16.61 -5.88 -5.27
CA TRP A 97 -17.88 -6.29 -5.84
C TRP A 97 -18.28 -5.46 -7.07
N PRO A 98 -19.00 -6.04 -8.02
CA PRO A 98 -19.69 -5.27 -9.05
C PRO A 98 -20.67 -4.27 -8.43
N LEU A 99 -20.58 -3.01 -8.84
CA LEU A 99 -21.43 -1.92 -8.40
C LEU A 99 -22.35 -1.47 -9.53
N SER A 100 -23.62 -1.27 -9.22
CA SER A 100 -24.59 -0.73 -10.18
C SER A 100 -25.47 0.31 -9.50
N VAL A 101 -25.90 1.32 -10.23
CA VAL A 101 -26.80 2.35 -9.73
C VAL A 101 -28.14 1.70 -9.32
N ASP A 102 -28.57 1.88 -8.06
CA ASP A 102 -29.93 1.54 -7.65
C ASP A 102 -30.85 2.74 -7.96
N ALA A 103 -31.62 2.63 -9.03
CA ALA A 103 -32.55 3.68 -9.44
C ALA A 103 -33.65 4.00 -8.41
N ARG A 104 -33.80 3.20 -7.36
CA ARG A 104 -34.74 3.44 -6.25
C ARG A 104 -34.13 4.30 -5.14
N SER A 105 -32.81 4.44 -5.12
CA SER A 105 -32.11 5.29 -4.16
C SER A 105 -32.38 6.76 -4.46
N LEU A 106 -32.59 7.55 -3.42
CA LEU A 106 -32.70 9.01 -3.50
C LEU A 106 -31.36 9.68 -3.87
N HIS A 107 -30.27 8.93 -3.79
CA HIS A 107 -28.91 9.40 -4.06
C HIS A 107 -28.37 8.93 -5.41
N ALA A 108 -29.18 8.21 -6.21
CA ALA A 108 -28.78 7.61 -7.49
C ALA A 108 -28.17 8.63 -8.48
N GLU A 109 -28.69 9.87 -8.51
CA GLU A 109 -28.21 10.94 -9.39
C GLU A 109 -26.81 11.46 -9.04
N ARG A 110 -26.33 11.20 -7.80
CA ARG A 110 -24.98 11.57 -7.34
C ARG A 110 -23.94 10.53 -7.68
N LEU A 111 -24.37 9.35 -8.17
CA LEU A 111 -23.46 8.23 -8.49
C LEU A 111 -23.05 8.27 -9.95
N THR A 112 -21.77 8.09 -10.19
CA THR A 112 -21.19 7.86 -11.51
C THR A 112 -20.45 6.54 -11.51
N SER A 113 -20.82 5.61 -12.40
CA SER A 113 -20.04 4.39 -12.62
C SER A 113 -18.77 4.73 -13.38
N LEU A 114 -17.63 4.30 -12.87
CA LEU A 114 -16.30 4.45 -13.49
C LEU A 114 -15.78 3.11 -14.05
N GLY A 115 -16.51 2.04 -13.79
CA GLY A 115 -16.23 0.68 -14.21
C GLY A 115 -17.15 -0.29 -13.48
N THR A 116 -16.93 -1.59 -13.66
CA THR A 116 -17.80 -2.60 -13.04
C THR A 116 -17.72 -2.57 -11.51
N THR A 117 -16.55 -2.30 -10.94
CA THR A 117 -16.26 -2.41 -9.49
C THR A 117 -15.87 -1.08 -8.84
N LEU A 118 -15.87 0.02 -9.62
CA LEU A 118 -15.50 1.36 -9.17
C LEU A 118 -16.61 2.34 -9.47
N ALA A 119 -17.03 3.08 -8.44
CA ALA A 119 -17.98 4.17 -8.59
C ALA A 119 -17.42 5.48 -7.99
N SER A 120 -18.00 6.60 -8.38
CA SER A 120 -17.74 7.92 -7.82
C SER A 120 -19.03 8.51 -7.31
N PHE A 121 -19.02 9.03 -6.08
CA PHE A 121 -20.15 9.69 -5.46
C PHE A 121 -19.88 11.18 -5.29
N ALA A 122 -20.75 12.00 -5.89
CA ALA A 122 -20.63 13.46 -5.87
C ALA A 122 -21.18 14.05 -4.59
N THR A 123 -20.46 15.01 -4.00
CA THR A 123 -20.85 15.81 -2.84
C THR A 123 -20.59 17.28 -3.14
N ASP A 124 -21.06 18.17 -2.26
CA ASP A 124 -20.78 19.60 -2.39
C ASP A 124 -19.30 19.96 -2.25
N ALA A 125 -18.52 19.08 -1.60
CA ALA A 125 -17.07 19.24 -1.39
C ALA A 125 -16.21 18.61 -2.50
N GLY A 126 -16.81 17.85 -3.43
CA GLY A 126 -16.13 17.12 -4.48
C GLY A 126 -16.71 15.72 -4.70
N ALA A 127 -16.02 14.91 -5.47
CA ALA A 127 -16.46 13.55 -5.76
C ALA A 127 -15.47 12.54 -5.17
N TYR A 128 -15.98 11.50 -4.54
CA TYR A 128 -15.19 10.43 -3.92
C TYR A 128 -15.36 9.12 -4.67
N ARG A 129 -14.26 8.58 -5.16
CA ARG A 129 -14.23 7.24 -5.76
C ARG A 129 -14.25 6.19 -4.67
N PHE A 130 -15.05 5.14 -4.86
CA PHE A 130 -15.12 4.06 -3.88
C PHE A 130 -15.34 2.70 -4.52
N ALA A 131 -14.95 1.68 -3.77
CA ALA A 131 -15.21 0.27 -4.04
C ALA A 131 -15.72 -0.39 -2.77
N VAL A 132 -16.37 -1.52 -2.92
CA VAL A 132 -16.93 -2.30 -1.82
C VAL A 132 -16.46 -3.74 -1.91
N THR A 133 -16.03 -4.31 -0.80
CA THR A 133 -15.62 -5.70 -0.67
C THR A 133 -16.37 -6.39 0.46
N GLU A 134 -16.36 -7.71 0.46
CA GLU A 134 -16.76 -8.47 1.64
C GLU A 134 -15.80 -8.18 2.82
N ARG A 135 -16.35 -8.09 4.02
CA ARG A 135 -15.54 -7.95 5.22
C ARG A 135 -14.93 -9.30 5.61
N LYS A 136 -13.61 -9.39 5.61
CA LYS A 136 -12.88 -10.53 6.16
C LYS A 136 -12.40 -10.22 7.58
N ALA A 137 -12.37 -11.23 8.43
CA ALA A 137 -11.89 -11.13 9.79
C ALA A 137 -10.74 -12.11 10.01
N GLY A 138 -9.78 -11.71 10.81
CA GLY A 138 -8.65 -12.54 11.21
C GLY A 138 -7.82 -11.84 12.28
N ARG A 139 -6.81 -12.53 12.79
CA ARG A 139 -5.80 -11.99 13.71
C ARG A 139 -4.46 -11.83 12.98
N ALA A 140 -3.50 -11.18 13.61
CA ALA A 140 -2.14 -11.16 13.09
C ALA A 140 -1.56 -12.60 13.05
N PRO A 141 -0.80 -12.97 11.99
CA PRO A 141 -0.13 -14.27 11.93
C PRO A 141 0.97 -14.39 12.98
N GLU A 142 1.16 -15.59 13.53
CA GLU A 142 2.21 -15.90 14.51
C GLU A 142 3.47 -16.40 13.77
N VAL A 143 4.32 -15.47 13.36
CA VAL A 143 5.49 -15.74 12.50
C VAL A 143 6.64 -16.46 13.19
N GLU A 144 6.60 -16.62 14.50
CA GLU A 144 7.50 -17.47 15.26
C GLU A 144 7.28 -18.97 14.93
N ASN A 145 6.08 -19.32 14.46
CA ASN A 145 5.75 -20.66 13.99
C ASN A 145 6.13 -20.82 12.50
N PRO A 146 7.12 -21.67 12.15
CA PRO A 146 7.52 -21.89 10.77
C PRO A 146 6.39 -22.38 9.86
N GLU A 147 5.43 -23.16 10.38
CA GLU A 147 4.29 -23.65 9.61
C GLU A 147 3.41 -22.48 9.12
N VAL A 148 3.26 -21.43 9.94
CA VAL A 148 2.52 -20.21 9.55
C VAL A 148 3.21 -19.51 8.39
N LEU A 149 4.55 -19.39 8.44
CA LEU A 149 5.34 -18.78 7.37
C LEU A 149 5.30 -19.63 6.08
N GLU A 150 5.35 -20.95 6.20
CA GLU A 150 5.21 -21.85 5.06
C GLU A 150 3.82 -21.68 4.40
N TRP A 151 2.75 -21.59 5.18
CA TRP A 151 1.40 -21.32 4.65
C TRP A 151 1.33 -19.97 3.94
N ILE A 152 1.89 -18.92 4.52
CA ILE A 152 1.97 -17.61 3.88
C ILE A 152 2.74 -17.73 2.56
N GLY A 153 3.89 -18.40 2.57
CA GLY A 153 4.71 -18.65 1.39
C GLY A 153 3.93 -19.33 0.25
N ARG A 154 3.13 -20.37 0.56
CA ARG A 154 2.27 -21.05 -0.42
C ARG A 154 1.34 -20.09 -1.15
N PHE A 155 0.67 -19.21 -0.40
CA PHE A 155 -0.27 -18.28 -1.02
C PHE A 155 0.42 -17.14 -1.75
N ILE A 156 1.58 -16.66 -1.29
CA ILE A 156 2.39 -15.71 -2.07
C ILE A 156 2.86 -16.38 -3.38
N GLY A 157 3.28 -17.65 -3.34
CA GLY A 157 3.59 -18.42 -4.55
C GLY A 157 2.42 -18.49 -5.52
N ARG A 158 1.19 -18.67 -5.03
CA ARG A 158 -0.04 -18.66 -5.85
C ARG A 158 -0.33 -17.26 -6.41
N ILE A 159 -0.22 -16.20 -5.59
CA ILE A 159 -0.36 -14.81 -6.06
C ILE A 159 0.61 -14.55 -7.21
N HIS A 160 1.87 -14.95 -7.05
CA HIS A 160 2.90 -14.74 -8.06
C HIS A 160 2.71 -15.62 -9.30
N ALA A 161 2.22 -16.84 -9.17
CA ALA A 161 1.87 -17.69 -10.31
C ALA A 161 0.80 -17.03 -11.18
N VAL A 162 -0.27 -16.49 -10.57
CA VAL A 162 -1.29 -15.69 -11.26
C VAL A 162 -0.69 -14.38 -11.80
N GLY A 163 0.12 -13.71 -10.97
CA GLY A 163 0.82 -12.49 -11.35
C GLY A 163 1.70 -12.63 -12.59
N ALA A 164 2.32 -13.79 -12.76
CA ALA A 164 3.19 -14.11 -13.89
C ALA A 164 2.43 -14.32 -15.21
N ALA A 165 1.15 -14.63 -15.17
CA ALA A 165 0.33 -14.88 -16.35
C ALA A 165 -0.09 -13.59 -17.08
N GLY A 166 -0.01 -12.42 -16.40
CA GLY A 166 -0.39 -11.14 -16.97
C GLY A 166 0.61 -10.02 -16.70
N ARG A 167 0.26 -8.81 -17.12
CA ARG A 167 1.05 -7.59 -16.89
C ARG A 167 0.15 -6.43 -16.54
N PHE A 168 0.62 -5.55 -15.67
CA PHE A 168 0.00 -4.25 -15.49
C PHE A 168 0.39 -3.30 -16.63
N ALA A 169 -0.59 -2.56 -17.15
CA ALA A 169 -0.38 -1.53 -18.17
C ALA A 169 -0.26 -0.13 -17.56
N HIS A 170 -0.92 0.09 -16.41
CA HIS A 170 -1.05 1.41 -15.77
C HIS A 170 -0.38 1.48 -14.40
N ARG A 171 -0.28 0.35 -13.68
CA ARG A 171 0.34 0.29 -12.35
C ARG A 171 1.86 0.47 -12.44
N LEU A 172 2.44 0.93 -11.34
CA LEU A 172 3.87 1.21 -11.26
C LEU A 172 4.72 -0.05 -11.49
N THR A 173 5.91 0.16 -12.03
CA THR A 173 6.99 -0.81 -12.00
C THR A 173 8.01 -0.41 -10.95
N LEU A 174 8.34 -1.33 -10.06
CA LEU A 174 9.35 -1.16 -9.03
C LEU A 174 10.73 -1.03 -9.67
N SER A 175 11.43 0.03 -9.35
CA SER A 175 12.81 0.28 -9.78
C SER A 175 13.50 1.24 -8.82
N PRO A 176 14.84 1.31 -8.82
CA PRO A 176 15.57 2.37 -8.11
C PRO A 176 15.09 3.78 -8.50
N ALA A 177 14.74 3.98 -9.78
CA ALA A 177 14.24 5.25 -10.27
C ALA A 177 12.91 5.64 -9.61
N SER A 178 11.91 4.73 -9.58
CA SER A 178 10.55 5.02 -9.10
C SER A 178 10.43 5.09 -7.57
N LEU A 179 11.19 4.29 -6.84
CA LEU A 179 11.08 4.21 -5.36
C LEU A 179 12.27 4.84 -4.61
N GLY A 180 13.34 5.23 -5.31
CA GLY A 180 14.53 5.84 -4.74
C GLY A 180 14.80 7.24 -5.26
N HIS A 181 15.21 7.35 -6.52
CA HIS A 181 15.66 8.62 -7.10
C HIS A 181 14.54 9.66 -7.21
N GLU A 182 13.36 9.27 -7.66
CA GLU A 182 12.20 10.18 -7.74
C GLU A 182 11.79 10.70 -6.35
N PRO A 183 11.55 9.85 -5.31
CA PRO A 183 11.26 10.31 -3.97
C PRO A 183 12.36 11.20 -3.36
N ARG A 184 13.63 10.83 -3.52
CA ARG A 184 14.77 11.65 -3.08
C ARG A 184 14.75 13.01 -3.76
N GLY A 185 14.59 13.06 -5.09
CA GLY A 185 14.54 14.29 -5.87
C GLY A 185 13.38 15.18 -5.43
N TRP A 186 12.22 14.59 -5.17
CA TRP A 186 11.04 15.32 -4.71
C TRP A 186 11.26 15.94 -3.32
N LEU A 187 11.82 15.19 -2.35
CA LEU A 187 12.12 15.71 -1.01
C LEU A 187 13.05 16.92 -1.04
N LEU A 188 14.05 16.88 -1.92
CA LEU A 188 15.00 17.99 -2.08
C LEU A 188 14.37 19.19 -2.79
N ALA A 189 13.59 18.97 -3.83
CA ALA A 189 12.94 20.03 -4.61
C ALA A 189 11.89 20.81 -3.81
N HIS A 190 11.37 20.23 -2.72
CA HIS A 190 10.35 20.86 -1.86
C HIS A 190 10.90 21.26 -0.49
N ASP A 191 12.23 21.28 -0.31
CA ASP A 191 12.92 21.69 0.92
C ASP A 191 12.37 21.00 2.20
N ILE A 192 12.02 19.70 2.06
CA ILE A 192 11.42 18.93 3.17
C ILE A 192 12.44 18.60 4.26
N VAL A 193 13.70 18.36 3.87
CA VAL A 193 14.77 18.04 4.82
C VAL A 193 15.29 19.32 5.46
N PRO A 194 15.28 19.45 6.81
CA PRO A 194 15.78 20.64 7.48
C PRO A 194 17.24 20.97 7.12
N PRO A 195 17.60 22.28 6.98
CA PRO A 195 18.94 22.68 6.55
C PRO A 195 20.08 22.07 7.39
N ASP A 196 19.90 21.90 8.70
CA ASP A 196 20.91 21.35 9.59
C ASP A 196 21.13 19.85 9.38
N ALA A 197 20.10 19.10 8.97
CA ALA A 197 20.19 17.67 8.70
C ALA A 197 20.54 17.37 7.24
N LEU A 198 20.30 18.33 6.32
CA LEU A 198 20.39 18.13 4.88
C LEU A 198 21.76 17.62 4.40
N PRO A 199 22.92 18.16 4.85
CA PRO A 199 24.22 17.66 4.34
C PRO A 199 24.45 16.19 4.68
N ALA A 200 24.15 15.79 5.92
CA ALA A 200 24.33 14.39 6.36
C ALA A 200 23.36 13.46 5.64
N TRP A 201 22.06 13.81 5.62
CA TRP A 201 21.04 13.00 4.95
C TRP A 201 21.32 12.86 3.44
N ARG A 202 21.67 13.95 2.76
CA ARG A 202 21.99 13.93 1.33
C ARG A 202 23.18 13.01 1.03
N GLY A 203 24.27 13.12 1.81
CA GLY A 203 25.43 12.27 1.62
C GLY A 203 25.10 10.78 1.78
N MET A 204 24.27 10.43 2.79
CA MET A 204 23.89 9.03 3.03
C MET A 204 22.90 8.50 1.98
N VAL A 205 21.89 9.28 1.60
CA VAL A 205 20.90 8.84 0.60
C VAL A 205 21.54 8.66 -0.78
N ASP A 206 22.45 9.54 -1.16
CA ASP A 206 23.15 9.46 -2.44
C ASP A 206 24.03 8.21 -2.51
N ALA A 207 24.84 7.95 -1.47
CA ALA A 207 25.65 6.75 -1.38
C ALA A 207 24.80 5.46 -1.33
N ALA A 208 23.68 5.48 -0.59
CA ALA A 208 22.79 4.33 -0.51
C ALA A 208 22.11 4.02 -1.84
N LEU A 209 21.66 5.04 -2.59
CA LEU A 209 21.05 4.84 -3.91
C LEU A 209 22.06 4.38 -4.95
N GLU A 210 23.31 4.84 -4.90
CA GLU A 210 24.38 4.31 -5.76
C GLU A 210 24.59 2.81 -5.52
N ARG A 211 24.57 2.35 -4.25
CA ARG A 211 24.67 0.92 -3.93
C ARG A 211 23.44 0.14 -4.38
N VAL A 212 22.24 0.72 -4.26
CA VAL A 212 21.00 0.14 -4.77
C VAL A 212 21.09 -0.06 -6.29
N ASP A 213 21.52 0.97 -7.03
CA ASP A 213 21.67 0.90 -8.49
C ASP A 213 22.67 -0.22 -8.89
N ALA A 214 23.80 -0.30 -8.19
CA ALA A 214 24.81 -1.33 -8.41
C ALA A 214 24.25 -2.74 -8.15
N ALA A 215 23.47 -2.93 -7.06
CA ALA A 215 22.86 -4.22 -6.73
C ALA A 215 21.83 -4.66 -7.78
N PHE A 216 20.96 -3.74 -8.24
CA PHE A 216 20.01 -4.03 -9.31
C PHE A 216 20.71 -4.33 -10.64
N ALA A 217 21.77 -3.61 -10.98
CA ALA A 217 22.59 -3.89 -12.17
C ALA A 217 23.27 -5.25 -12.09
N GLN A 218 23.80 -5.62 -10.91
CA GLN A 218 24.46 -6.91 -10.68
C GLN A 218 23.48 -8.08 -10.74
N ALA A 219 22.25 -7.92 -10.23
CA ALA A 219 21.22 -8.95 -10.32
C ALA A 219 20.83 -9.23 -11.79
N GLY A 220 21.04 -8.26 -12.69
CA GLY A 220 20.77 -8.38 -14.11
C GLY A 220 19.30 -8.46 -14.46
N ALA A 221 18.97 -9.11 -15.57
CA ALA A 221 17.58 -9.29 -15.97
C ALA A 221 16.90 -10.32 -15.05
N LEU A 222 16.02 -9.84 -14.18
CA LEU A 222 15.15 -10.65 -13.34
C LEU A 222 13.76 -10.75 -13.96
N ARG A 223 13.06 -11.82 -13.63
CA ARG A 223 11.64 -11.93 -13.95
C ARG A 223 10.86 -10.92 -13.11
N THR A 224 9.96 -10.18 -13.75
CA THR A 224 9.05 -9.28 -13.06
C THR A 224 7.62 -9.79 -13.17
N LEU A 225 6.86 -9.63 -12.10
CA LEU A 225 5.52 -10.17 -11.92
C LEU A 225 4.59 -9.04 -11.47
N ARG A 226 3.27 -9.25 -11.59
CA ARG A 226 2.30 -8.48 -10.82
C ARG A 226 2.35 -8.98 -9.38
N LEU A 227 2.58 -8.08 -8.44
CA LEU A 227 2.80 -8.36 -7.03
C LEU A 227 1.71 -7.73 -6.17
N HIS A 228 1.60 -8.20 -4.93
CA HIS A 228 0.88 -7.47 -3.89
C HIS A 228 1.50 -6.09 -3.64
N GLY A 229 2.83 -6.01 -3.64
CA GLY A 229 3.62 -4.79 -3.57
C GLY A 229 3.89 -4.28 -2.16
N ASP A 230 2.97 -4.48 -1.21
CA ASP A 230 3.10 -4.12 0.20
C ASP A 230 2.74 -5.31 1.12
N CYS A 231 3.29 -6.50 0.83
CA CYS A 231 3.00 -7.74 1.52
C CYS A 231 3.71 -7.82 2.88
N HIS A 232 3.25 -7.05 3.85
CA HIS A 232 3.71 -7.12 5.23
C HIS A 232 2.68 -7.79 6.14
N LEU A 233 3.07 -8.16 7.37
CA LEU A 233 2.22 -8.89 8.30
C LEU A 233 0.89 -8.19 8.64
N GLY A 234 0.85 -6.85 8.58
CA GLY A 234 -0.37 -6.08 8.79
C GLY A 234 -1.42 -6.25 7.68
N ASN A 235 -0.99 -6.71 6.50
CA ASN A 235 -1.86 -6.98 5.34
C ASN A 235 -2.18 -8.48 5.19
N ILE A 236 -1.88 -9.28 6.21
CA ILE A 236 -2.20 -10.71 6.27
C ILE A 236 -3.04 -10.98 7.51
N LEU A 237 -4.29 -11.39 7.30
CA LEU A 237 -5.20 -11.79 8.35
C LEU A 237 -5.16 -13.30 8.50
N TRP A 238 -4.80 -13.80 9.69
CA TRP A 238 -4.79 -15.23 9.96
C TRP A 238 -6.17 -15.70 10.43
N THR A 239 -6.71 -16.70 9.74
CA THR A 239 -8.00 -17.33 10.04
C THR A 239 -7.83 -18.81 10.37
N ALA A 240 -8.91 -19.48 10.75
CA ALA A 240 -8.88 -20.94 10.93
C ALA A 240 -8.59 -21.72 9.62
N ALA A 241 -8.83 -21.07 8.46
CA ALA A 241 -8.56 -21.63 7.13
C ALA A 241 -7.18 -21.22 6.58
N GLY A 242 -6.36 -20.52 7.35
CA GLY A 242 -5.03 -20.03 6.95
C GLY A 242 -5.01 -18.51 6.70
N PRO A 243 -3.99 -18.01 5.95
CA PRO A 243 -3.82 -16.60 5.68
C PRO A 243 -4.90 -16.07 4.74
N HIS A 244 -5.27 -14.80 4.94
CA HIS A 244 -6.14 -14.03 4.06
C HIS A 244 -5.45 -12.69 3.77
N PHE A 245 -5.22 -12.38 2.50
CA PHE A 245 -4.52 -11.18 2.08
C PHE A 245 -5.49 -10.02 1.90
N VAL A 246 -5.06 -8.82 2.28
CA VAL A 246 -5.85 -7.59 2.16
C VAL A 246 -4.99 -6.46 1.62
N ASP A 247 -5.64 -5.45 1.06
CA ASP A 247 -5.03 -4.19 0.64
C ASP A 247 -4.01 -4.30 -0.51
N LEU A 248 -4.51 -4.65 -1.70
CA LEU A 248 -3.75 -4.62 -2.96
C LEU A 248 -3.51 -3.19 -3.50
N ASP A 249 -3.75 -2.14 -2.70
CA ASP A 249 -3.69 -0.74 -3.15
C ASP A 249 -2.31 -0.33 -3.70
N ASP A 250 -1.25 -1.00 -3.27
CA ASP A 250 0.12 -0.82 -3.72
C ASP A 250 0.60 -1.91 -4.69
N ALA A 251 -0.33 -2.70 -5.25
CA ALA A 251 0.01 -3.70 -6.27
C ALA A 251 0.80 -3.06 -7.41
N LEU A 252 1.90 -3.69 -7.80
CA LEU A 252 2.85 -3.16 -8.78
C LEU A 252 3.55 -4.29 -9.54
N THR A 253 4.32 -3.93 -10.56
CA THR A 253 5.20 -4.88 -11.25
C THR A 253 6.59 -4.85 -10.61
N GLY A 254 7.13 -6.02 -10.24
CA GLY A 254 8.45 -6.10 -9.63
C GLY A 254 9.00 -7.53 -9.50
N PRO A 255 10.19 -7.69 -8.90
CA PRO A 255 10.76 -8.99 -8.57
C PRO A 255 10.02 -9.64 -7.40
N ALA A 256 9.92 -10.97 -7.40
CA ALA A 256 9.16 -11.76 -6.41
C ALA A 256 9.59 -11.47 -4.95
N VAL A 257 10.86 -11.22 -4.72
CA VAL A 257 11.39 -10.95 -3.38
C VAL A 257 10.75 -9.72 -2.71
N GLN A 258 10.13 -8.81 -3.48
CA GLN A 258 9.43 -7.64 -2.92
C GLN A 258 8.33 -8.06 -1.93
N ASP A 259 7.58 -9.11 -2.22
CA ASP A 259 6.51 -9.58 -1.35
C ASP A 259 6.99 -10.54 -0.24
N LEU A 260 8.28 -10.89 -0.22
CA LEU A 260 8.85 -11.83 0.75
C LEU A 260 9.63 -11.12 1.87
N TRP A 261 10.44 -10.12 1.54
CA TRP A 261 11.37 -9.54 2.50
C TRP A 261 10.71 -8.82 3.68
N MET A 262 9.49 -8.28 3.49
CA MET A 262 8.76 -7.57 4.55
C MET A 262 8.18 -8.50 5.63
N LEU A 263 8.21 -9.80 5.40
CA LEU A 263 7.85 -10.81 6.40
C LEU A 263 8.99 -11.13 7.36
N LEU A 264 10.23 -10.73 7.01
CA LEU A 264 11.44 -11.12 7.72
C LEU A 264 11.81 -10.11 8.80
N SER A 265 12.03 -10.60 10.01
CA SER A 265 12.38 -9.77 11.18
C SER A 265 13.45 -10.43 12.07
N GLY A 266 14.02 -9.63 12.99
CA GLY A 266 15.04 -10.10 13.91
C GLY A 266 16.45 -10.12 13.33
N ASN A 267 17.34 -10.89 13.96
CA ASN A 267 18.73 -11.02 13.52
C ASN A 267 18.86 -11.86 12.25
N ARG A 268 20.09 -11.92 11.69
CA ARG A 268 20.37 -12.62 10.43
C ARG A 268 19.93 -14.09 10.47
N ALA A 269 20.23 -14.81 11.55
CA ALA A 269 19.88 -16.24 11.66
C ALA A 269 18.37 -16.46 11.74
N GLU A 270 17.62 -15.55 12.40
CA GLU A 270 16.17 -15.58 12.44
C GLU A 270 15.58 -15.31 11.05
N ARG A 271 16.05 -14.26 10.37
CA ARG A 271 15.63 -13.93 9.00
C ARG A 271 15.89 -15.07 8.01
N GLN A 272 17.04 -15.79 8.13
CA GLN A 272 17.33 -16.95 7.29
C GLN A 272 16.37 -18.11 7.52
N ARG A 273 16.05 -18.43 8.78
CA ARG A 273 15.05 -19.46 9.11
C ARG A 273 13.66 -19.10 8.60
N GLN A 274 13.25 -17.85 8.79
CA GLN A 274 11.96 -17.35 8.30
C GLN A 274 11.89 -17.42 6.77
N LEU A 275 12.94 -16.96 6.08
CA LEU A 275 13.02 -17.02 4.63
C LEU A 275 12.95 -18.47 4.12
N GLY A 276 13.66 -19.40 4.76
CA GLY A 276 13.58 -20.83 4.43
C GLY A 276 12.16 -21.34 4.49
N ALA A 277 11.45 -21.11 5.61
CA ALA A 277 10.07 -21.55 5.77
C ALA A 277 9.12 -20.91 4.74
N VAL A 278 9.29 -19.62 4.43
CA VAL A 278 8.49 -18.95 3.39
C VAL A 278 8.74 -19.57 2.03
N LEU A 279 10.02 -19.84 1.68
CA LEU A 279 10.39 -20.41 0.39
C LEU A 279 9.97 -21.88 0.26
N ASP A 280 10.01 -22.68 1.34
CA ASP A 280 9.48 -24.03 1.36
C ASP A 280 8.00 -24.09 0.95
N GLY A 281 7.22 -23.09 1.37
CA GLY A 281 5.84 -22.92 0.93
C GLY A 281 5.71 -22.36 -0.49
N TYR A 282 6.44 -21.33 -0.80
CA TYR A 282 6.41 -20.62 -2.08
C TYR A 282 6.73 -21.53 -3.27
N GLU A 283 7.77 -22.37 -3.13
CA GLU A 283 8.26 -23.22 -4.21
C GLU A 283 7.36 -24.43 -4.49
N GLN A 284 6.29 -24.62 -3.71
CA GLN A 284 5.24 -25.58 -4.07
C GLN A 284 4.38 -25.09 -5.24
N PHE A 285 4.41 -23.81 -5.56
CA PHE A 285 3.59 -23.19 -6.61
C PHE A 285 4.40 -22.46 -7.69
N MET A 286 5.58 -21.97 -7.34
CA MET A 286 6.39 -21.17 -8.27
C MET A 286 7.87 -21.23 -7.89
N ASP A 287 8.75 -21.49 -8.86
CA ASP A 287 10.20 -21.43 -8.66
C ASP A 287 10.66 -20.03 -8.28
N PHE A 288 11.52 -19.91 -7.26
CA PHE A 288 12.09 -18.66 -6.81
C PHE A 288 13.52 -18.48 -7.36
N ASP A 289 13.79 -17.31 -7.96
CA ASP A 289 15.13 -16.96 -8.43
C ASP A 289 15.99 -16.46 -7.26
N ARG A 290 16.91 -17.30 -6.80
CA ARG A 290 17.81 -17.00 -5.67
C ARG A 290 18.67 -15.74 -5.88
N ARG A 291 18.86 -15.27 -7.11
CA ARG A 291 19.55 -14.01 -7.38
C ARG A 291 18.82 -12.81 -6.78
N GLU A 292 17.50 -12.89 -6.64
CA GLU A 292 16.68 -11.84 -6.04
C GLU A 292 16.98 -11.61 -4.55
N LEU A 293 17.59 -12.58 -3.85
CA LEU A 293 17.97 -12.43 -2.43
C LEU A 293 18.96 -11.29 -2.22
N ALA A 294 19.77 -10.96 -3.21
CA ALA A 294 20.68 -9.82 -3.17
C ALA A 294 19.93 -8.46 -3.17
N LEU A 295 18.64 -8.45 -3.49
CA LEU A 295 17.83 -7.23 -3.52
C LEU A 295 17.10 -6.93 -2.20
N ILE A 296 17.18 -7.79 -1.19
CA ILE A 296 16.46 -7.58 0.09
C ILE A 296 16.85 -6.25 0.75
N GLU A 297 18.13 -6.00 0.97
CA GLU A 297 18.58 -4.76 1.61
C GLU A 297 18.47 -3.54 0.67
N PRO A 298 18.73 -3.64 -0.64
CA PRO A 298 18.36 -2.60 -1.61
C PRO A 298 16.87 -2.20 -1.57
N LEU A 299 15.94 -3.15 -1.53
CA LEU A 299 14.50 -2.89 -1.45
C LEU A 299 14.12 -2.24 -0.12
N ARG A 300 14.72 -2.66 0.99
CA ARG A 300 14.56 -2.03 2.30
C ARG A 300 15.03 -0.57 2.26
N THR A 301 16.16 -0.30 1.62
CA THR A 301 16.67 1.04 1.41
C THR A 301 15.71 1.92 0.61
N LEU A 302 15.21 1.39 -0.52
CA LEU A 302 14.18 2.08 -1.33
C LEU A 302 12.93 2.41 -0.52
N ARG A 303 12.46 1.47 0.33
CA ARG A 303 11.30 1.71 1.21
C ARG A 303 11.56 2.84 2.20
N ILE A 304 12.75 2.94 2.80
CA ILE A 304 13.11 4.03 3.74
C ILE A 304 12.97 5.39 3.04
N VAL A 305 13.55 5.54 1.83
CA VAL A 305 13.50 6.79 1.07
C VAL A 305 12.08 7.11 0.60
N HIS A 306 11.41 6.13 0.02
CA HIS A 306 10.03 6.26 -0.46
C HIS A 306 9.06 6.63 0.66
N HIS A 307 9.16 6.01 1.83
CA HIS A 307 8.28 6.28 2.97
C HIS A 307 8.40 7.73 3.47
N SER A 308 9.61 8.29 3.53
CA SER A 308 9.80 9.69 3.89
C SER A 308 9.09 10.64 2.90
N ALA A 309 9.21 10.38 1.61
CA ALA A 309 8.50 11.17 0.59
C ALA A 309 6.99 10.93 0.62
N TRP A 310 6.55 9.70 0.92
CA TRP A 310 5.14 9.35 1.07
C TRP A 310 4.47 10.14 2.20
N ILE A 311 5.10 10.28 3.36
CA ILE A 311 4.61 11.11 4.47
C ILE A 311 4.58 12.58 4.04
N ALA A 312 5.70 13.09 3.49
CA ALA A 312 5.84 14.49 3.13
C ALA A 312 4.78 14.98 2.15
N ARG A 313 4.50 14.20 1.11
CA ARG A 313 3.48 14.51 0.09
C ARG A 313 2.08 14.63 0.65
N ARG A 314 1.84 14.05 1.82
CA ARG A 314 0.53 13.98 2.48
C ARG A 314 0.46 14.84 3.73
N TRP A 315 1.51 15.60 4.02
CA TRP A 315 1.65 16.34 5.26
C TRP A 315 0.53 17.34 5.52
N LYS A 316 -0.10 17.85 4.46
CA LYS A 316 -1.27 18.76 4.56
C LYS A 316 -2.58 18.04 4.94
N ASP A 317 -2.67 16.71 4.82
CA ASP A 317 -3.80 15.95 5.34
C ASP A 317 -3.71 15.91 6.88
N PRO A 318 -4.71 16.43 7.62
CA PRO A 318 -4.68 16.50 9.09
C PRO A 318 -4.41 15.16 9.78
N ALA A 319 -4.71 14.04 9.13
CA ALA A 319 -4.44 12.70 9.68
C ALA A 319 -2.94 12.41 9.77
N PHE A 320 -2.10 12.99 8.88
CA PHE A 320 -0.67 12.69 8.83
C PHE A 320 0.12 13.32 9.98
N PRO A 321 0.01 14.62 10.31
CA PRO A 321 0.66 15.16 11.50
C PRO A 321 0.23 14.48 12.80
N ILE A 322 -1.01 14.02 12.90
CA ILE A 322 -1.50 13.27 14.06
C ILE A 322 -0.85 11.88 14.15
N ALA A 323 -0.74 11.18 13.03
CA ALA A 323 -0.19 9.83 12.96
C ALA A 323 1.35 9.82 13.02
N PHE A 324 2.01 10.85 12.50
CA PHE A 324 3.47 10.95 12.36
C PHE A 324 4.03 12.23 12.99
N PRO A 325 3.73 12.54 14.28
CA PRO A 325 4.08 13.82 14.93
C PRO A 325 5.59 14.08 15.00
N TRP A 326 6.40 13.07 14.79
CA TRP A 326 7.86 13.12 14.80
C TRP A 326 8.48 13.53 13.46
N PHE A 327 7.70 13.56 12.35
CA PHE A 327 8.23 13.70 10.98
C PHE A 327 8.96 15.02 10.72
N GLU A 328 8.46 16.16 11.25
CA GLU A 328 9.10 17.47 11.07
C GLU A 328 10.29 17.70 12.02
N SER A 329 10.53 16.77 12.97
CA SER A 329 11.60 16.96 13.95
C SER A 329 12.98 16.79 13.30
N PRO A 330 13.99 17.60 13.69
CA PRO A 330 15.38 17.37 13.26
C PRO A 330 15.90 15.98 13.63
N ALA A 331 15.41 15.41 14.75
CA ALA A 331 15.78 14.07 15.22
C ALA A 331 15.39 12.99 14.21
N TYR A 332 14.22 13.09 13.59
CA TYR A 332 13.79 12.17 12.54
C TYR A 332 14.80 12.11 11.38
N TRP A 333 15.19 13.26 10.85
CA TRP A 333 16.10 13.31 9.71
C TRP A 333 17.52 12.88 10.03
N THR A 334 17.96 13.11 11.27
CA THR A 334 19.23 12.56 11.78
C THR A 334 19.16 11.03 11.88
N GLU A 335 18.03 10.50 12.36
CA GLU A 335 17.79 9.06 12.41
C GLU A 335 17.73 8.45 11.01
N GLN A 336 17.08 9.12 10.03
CA GLN A 336 17.04 8.66 8.63
C GLN A 336 18.46 8.56 8.04
N ALA A 337 19.34 9.53 8.30
CA ALA A 337 20.74 9.46 7.88
C ALA A 337 21.47 8.26 8.52
N THR A 338 21.20 7.98 9.78
CA THR A 338 21.74 6.82 10.50
C THR A 338 21.24 5.50 9.90
N ARG A 339 19.93 5.38 9.69
CA ARG A 339 19.32 4.20 9.05
C ARG A 339 19.89 3.93 7.66
N LEU A 340 20.10 4.97 6.85
CA LEU A 340 20.70 4.83 5.53
C LEU A 340 22.17 4.36 5.60
N ARG A 341 22.93 4.83 6.60
CA ARG A 341 24.29 4.31 6.86
C ARG A 341 24.24 2.84 7.26
N ASP A 342 23.35 2.45 8.15
CA ASP A 342 23.20 1.06 8.57
C ASP A 342 22.79 0.16 7.36
N GLN A 343 22.00 0.70 6.42
CA GLN A 343 21.66 0.02 5.17
C GLN A 343 22.85 -0.12 4.23
N LEU A 344 23.76 0.87 4.16
CA LEU A 344 25.01 0.73 3.42
C LEU A 344 25.84 -0.44 3.94
N GLU A 345 25.98 -0.56 5.27
CA GLU A 345 26.69 -1.67 5.91
C GLU A 345 25.97 -3.01 5.60
N ALA A 346 24.64 -3.05 5.69
CA ALA A 346 23.84 -4.25 5.41
C ALA A 346 23.95 -4.70 3.93
N MET A 347 24.02 -3.75 2.98
CA MET A 347 24.21 -4.07 1.56
C MET A 347 25.63 -4.58 1.23
N ASP A 348 26.60 -4.38 2.11
CA ASP A 348 27.95 -4.93 1.98
C ASP A 348 28.06 -6.37 2.52
N GLU A 349 27.08 -6.82 3.29
CA GLU A 349 27.01 -8.21 3.75
C GLU A 349 26.61 -9.16 2.60
N ALA A 350 27.03 -10.42 2.71
CA ALA A 350 26.57 -11.46 1.80
C ALA A 350 25.02 -11.58 1.89
N PRO A 351 24.31 -11.83 0.78
CA PRO A 351 22.87 -12.08 0.79
C PRO A 351 22.46 -13.17 1.77
N LEU A 352 21.18 -13.17 2.20
CA LEU A 352 20.63 -14.29 2.96
C LEU A 352 20.69 -15.56 2.10
N ILE A 353 20.85 -16.70 2.77
CA ILE A 353 20.84 -18.03 2.15
C ILE A 353 19.55 -18.73 2.59
N ALA A 354 18.85 -19.34 1.64
CA ALA A 354 17.67 -20.16 1.86
C ALA A 354 17.66 -21.37 0.96
#